data_701f99b42de57c0da4a3ec0c0cd4f726
#
_entry.id   701f99b42de57c0da4a3ec0c0cd4f726
#
_cell.length_a   1.000
_cell.length_b   1.000
_cell.length_c   1.000
_cell.angle_alpha   90.00
_cell.angle_beta   90.00
_cell.angle_gamma   90.00
#
_symmetry.space_group_name_H-M   'P 1'
#
loop_
_entity.id
_entity.type
_entity.pdbx_description
1 polymer ?
#
loop_
_entity_poly.entity_id
_entity_poly.type
_entity_poly.pdbx_seq_one_letter_code
_entity_poly.pdbx_strand_id
1 'polypeptide(L)'
;SSSDAAGLSLEAVLKLDQPNHVTDQDTMSTTPKQPRTATAARRRHIVDHLRSLGHSESIGDLSRLFGVSTSTIRRDVDALSDESKIWKISGGDVMIRRHEPTWHEKEQCEHVSKAAMATYAAEHLVNEGDLVLLDSGTSTAALGRLLSTRDDITILVGGLSVLQAVAEGTANVMVLGGALRQHSGSLLGPWASSNLRSITPDAAFIGCDAVSATDGLNCPLLESVEFKHEAMTRARTSWILADPTKILTTGSEPYWASIPPRTGIVTVQSSNSELSEKLGAFRRSGH
;
A
#
# COMPACT_ATOMS: atom_id res chain seq x y z
N SER A 1 -29.56 16.83 29.53
CA SER A 1 -30.27 16.35 28.35
C SER A 1 -29.21 15.92 27.31
N SER A 2 -29.26 14.68 27.11
CA SER A 2 -28.64 13.71 26.24
C SER A 2 -27.85 14.24 25.06
N SER A 3 -26.58 13.85 25.06
CA SER A 3 -25.69 13.82 23.96
C SER A 3 -25.88 12.52 23.18
N ASP A 4 -26.53 12.57 22.03
CA ASP A 4 -26.44 11.53 21.02
C ASP A 4 -25.14 11.72 20.26
N ALA A 5 -24.11 11.07 20.73
CA ALA A 5 -22.92 10.82 19.90
C ALA A 5 -23.29 9.69 18.94
N ALA A 6 -23.73 10.06 17.74
CA ALA A 6 -23.88 9.13 16.65
C ALA A 6 -22.54 8.44 16.41
N GLY A 7 -22.48 7.13 16.64
CA GLY A 7 -21.33 6.31 16.32
C GLY A 7 -21.06 6.38 14.83
N LEU A 8 -20.01 7.10 14.45
CA LEU A 8 -19.50 7.10 13.09
C LEU A 8 -19.06 5.67 12.76
N SER A 9 -19.60 5.12 11.67
CA SER A 9 -19.15 3.85 11.15
C SER A 9 -17.66 3.96 10.80
N LEU A 10 -16.84 3.15 11.44
CA LEU A 10 -15.38 3.12 11.26
C LEU A 10 -14.93 2.65 9.87
N GLU A 11 -15.89 2.30 9.02
CA GLU A 11 -15.60 1.70 7.72
C GLU A 11 -16.50 2.28 6.64
N ALA A 12 -15.92 2.83 5.59
CA ALA A 12 -16.63 3.27 4.40
C ALA A 12 -16.32 2.32 3.23
N VAL A 13 -17.32 1.53 2.81
CA VAL A 13 -17.22 0.60 1.69
C VAL A 13 -18.05 1.11 0.52
N LEU A 14 -17.40 1.38 -0.60
CA LEU A 14 -18.02 1.87 -1.84
C LEU A 14 -18.39 0.70 -2.75
N LYS A 15 -19.61 0.73 -3.30
CA LYS A 15 -20.04 -0.21 -4.34
C LYS A 15 -19.74 0.40 -5.71
N LEU A 16 -18.92 -0.29 -6.47
CA LEU A 16 -18.69 0.02 -7.87
C LEU A 16 -19.46 -0.96 -8.75
N ASP A 17 -20.34 -0.43 -9.63
CA ASP A 17 -20.91 -1.22 -10.70
C ASP A 17 -19.83 -1.49 -11.74
N GLN A 18 -19.50 -2.76 -11.96
CA GLN A 18 -18.52 -3.18 -12.95
C GLN A 18 -19.10 -3.09 -14.36
N PRO A 19 -18.46 -2.41 -15.31
CA PRO A 19 -18.81 -2.56 -16.72
C PRO A 19 -18.34 -3.95 -17.22
N ASN A 20 -19.20 -4.60 -17.98
CA ASN A 20 -19.00 -5.90 -18.59
C ASN A 20 -17.70 -5.96 -19.41
N HIS A 21 -16.87 -6.96 -19.13
CA HIS A 21 -15.73 -7.34 -19.94
C HIS A 21 -16.19 -7.81 -21.33
N VAL A 22 -15.75 -7.10 -22.34
CA VAL A 22 -15.74 -7.59 -23.73
C VAL A 22 -14.46 -8.40 -23.91
N THR A 23 -14.63 -9.68 -24.19
CA THR A 23 -13.56 -10.57 -24.61
C THR A 23 -13.22 -10.32 -26.06
N ASP A 24 -11.97 -9.99 -26.34
CA ASP A 24 -11.43 -10.11 -27.69
C ASP A 24 -10.35 -11.19 -27.70
N GLN A 25 -10.56 -12.16 -28.58
CA GLN A 25 -9.64 -13.25 -28.90
C GLN A 25 -8.84 -12.88 -30.16
N ASP A 26 -7.70 -13.56 -30.26
CA ASP A 26 -6.87 -13.81 -31.43
C ASP A 26 -5.81 -12.76 -31.82
N THR A 27 -4.55 -13.18 -31.71
CA THR A 27 -3.81 -13.67 -32.87
C THR A 27 -2.45 -14.29 -32.48
N MET A 28 -2.22 -15.44 -33.11
CA MET A 28 -0.98 -16.24 -33.10
C MET A 28 0.18 -15.53 -33.77
N SER A 29 1.41 -15.73 -33.28
CA SER A 29 2.60 -15.82 -34.12
C SER A 29 3.74 -16.57 -33.43
N THR A 30 4.05 -17.64 -34.02
CA THR A 30 5.18 -18.58 -34.13
C THR A 30 6.58 -18.14 -33.67
N THR A 31 7.13 -19.00 -32.75
CA THR A 31 8.45 -19.69 -32.58
C THR A 31 9.74 -19.09 -33.17
N PRO A 32 11.00 -19.38 -32.61
CA PRO A 32 11.48 -20.69 -32.20
C PRO A 32 12.50 -20.78 -31.01
N LYS A 33 12.57 -21.97 -30.44
CA LYS A 33 13.69 -22.69 -29.80
C LYS A 33 14.63 -22.00 -28.86
N GLN A 34 14.69 -22.54 -27.57
CA GLN A 34 16.01 -22.71 -26.92
C GLN A 34 15.97 -23.70 -25.73
N PRO A 35 17.01 -24.54 -25.47
CA PRO A 35 17.19 -25.31 -24.22
C PRO A 35 17.44 -24.41 -22.99
N ARG A 36 17.63 -23.10 -23.17
CA ARG A 36 17.60 -22.05 -22.14
C ARG A 36 16.19 -21.88 -21.50
N THR A 37 15.16 -22.43 -22.09
CA THR A 37 13.77 -22.23 -21.64
C THR A 37 13.45 -22.97 -20.34
N ALA A 38 13.97 -24.18 -20.13
CA ALA A 38 13.69 -24.96 -18.91
C ALA A 38 14.31 -24.33 -17.66
N THR A 39 15.54 -23.80 -17.76
CA THR A 39 16.21 -23.10 -16.64
C THR A 39 15.53 -21.76 -16.35
N ALA A 40 15.19 -20.98 -17.39
CA ALA A 40 14.49 -19.71 -17.23
C ALA A 40 13.06 -19.90 -16.68
N ALA A 41 12.35 -20.96 -17.13
CA ALA A 41 11.04 -21.33 -16.59
C ALA A 41 11.15 -21.73 -15.11
N ARG A 42 12.11 -22.58 -14.76
CA ARG A 42 12.33 -22.99 -13.37
C ARG A 42 12.66 -21.79 -12.46
N ARG A 43 13.53 -20.88 -12.89
CA ARG A 43 13.83 -19.67 -12.12
C ARG A 43 12.60 -18.79 -11.92
N ARG A 44 11.75 -18.62 -12.93
CA ARG A 44 10.46 -17.93 -12.76
C ARG A 44 9.59 -18.63 -11.73
N HIS A 45 9.42 -19.94 -11.83
CA HIS A 45 8.62 -20.71 -10.87
C HIS A 45 9.19 -20.65 -9.45
N ILE A 46 10.53 -20.60 -9.25
CA ILE A 46 11.14 -20.39 -7.94
C ILE A 46 10.73 -19.01 -7.38
N VAL A 47 10.80 -17.97 -8.20
CA VAL A 47 10.39 -16.61 -7.79
C VAL A 47 8.89 -16.58 -7.44
N ASP A 48 8.04 -17.18 -8.26
CA ASP A 48 6.59 -17.19 -8.04
C ASP A 48 6.22 -18.03 -6.79
N HIS A 49 6.91 -19.14 -6.57
CA HIS A 49 6.74 -19.97 -5.38
C HIS A 49 7.16 -19.19 -4.12
N LEU A 50 8.35 -18.61 -4.08
CA LEU A 50 8.81 -17.80 -2.93
C LEU A 50 7.92 -16.58 -2.68
N ARG A 51 7.32 -16.01 -3.74
CA ARG A 51 6.37 -14.90 -3.63
C ARG A 51 5.07 -15.36 -2.97
N SER A 52 4.55 -16.52 -3.36
CA SER A 52 3.33 -17.10 -2.79
C SER A 52 3.52 -17.57 -1.35
N LEU A 53 4.73 -18.06 -1.02
CA LEU A 53 5.04 -18.59 0.30
C LEU A 53 5.09 -17.48 1.38
N GLY A 54 5.62 -16.32 1.02
CA GLY A 54 5.67 -15.17 1.92
C GLY A 54 6.77 -15.20 3.01
N HIS A 55 7.50 -16.32 3.14
CA HIS A 55 8.61 -16.51 4.08
C HIS A 55 9.83 -17.14 3.38
N SER A 56 10.91 -17.37 4.13
CA SER A 56 12.09 -18.05 3.60
C SER A 56 11.88 -19.54 3.43
N GLU A 57 12.58 -20.14 2.47
CA GLU A 57 12.58 -21.57 2.25
C GLU A 57 14.00 -22.08 2.00
N SER A 58 14.28 -23.31 2.44
CA SER A 58 15.61 -23.89 2.31
C SER A 58 15.91 -24.35 0.87
N ILE A 59 17.19 -24.31 0.48
CA ILE A 59 17.63 -24.89 -0.79
C ILE A 59 17.25 -26.37 -0.91
N GLY A 60 17.20 -27.09 0.23
CA GLY A 60 16.79 -28.49 0.27
C GLY A 60 15.32 -28.68 -0.09
N ASP A 61 14.44 -27.82 0.43
CA ASP A 61 13.01 -27.87 0.14
C ASP A 61 12.72 -27.48 -1.30
N LEU A 62 13.35 -26.44 -1.80
CA LEU A 62 13.28 -26.07 -3.22
C LEU A 62 13.79 -27.18 -4.13
N SER A 63 14.86 -27.87 -3.74
CA SER A 63 15.39 -29.04 -4.50
C SER A 63 14.35 -30.15 -4.60
N ARG A 64 13.67 -30.46 -3.51
CA ARG A 64 12.58 -31.45 -3.47
C ARG A 64 11.38 -31.03 -4.29
N LEU A 65 10.96 -29.80 -4.13
CA LEU A 65 9.80 -29.22 -4.81
C LEU A 65 9.96 -29.21 -6.34
N PHE A 66 11.13 -28.78 -6.81
CA PHE A 66 11.39 -28.67 -8.25
C PHE A 66 12.00 -29.93 -8.87
N GLY A 67 12.24 -30.99 -8.11
CA GLY A 67 12.75 -32.28 -8.60
C GLY A 67 14.14 -32.19 -9.22
N VAL A 68 14.99 -31.27 -8.77
CA VAL A 68 16.36 -31.08 -9.26
C VAL A 68 17.36 -31.12 -8.11
N SER A 69 18.64 -31.33 -8.41
CA SER A 69 19.67 -31.39 -7.37
C SER A 69 19.83 -30.05 -6.63
N THR A 70 20.29 -30.11 -5.37
CA THR A 70 20.60 -28.90 -4.56
C THR A 70 21.66 -28.02 -5.23
N SER A 71 22.60 -28.62 -5.99
CA SER A 71 23.60 -27.87 -6.77
C SER A 71 22.97 -27.09 -7.93
N THR A 72 21.89 -27.62 -8.54
CA THR A 72 21.13 -26.91 -9.57
C THR A 72 20.37 -25.74 -8.98
N ILE A 73 19.67 -25.97 -7.84
CA ILE A 73 18.97 -24.88 -7.13
C ILE A 73 19.95 -23.80 -6.68
N ARG A 74 21.13 -24.16 -6.15
CA ARG A 74 22.14 -23.16 -5.76
C ARG A 74 22.54 -22.25 -6.93
N ARG A 75 22.80 -22.81 -8.12
CA ARG A 75 23.11 -22.02 -9.32
C ARG A 75 21.94 -21.11 -9.74
N ASP A 76 20.71 -21.61 -9.63
CA ASP A 76 19.54 -20.79 -9.94
C ASP A 76 19.34 -19.68 -8.91
N VAL A 77 19.53 -19.98 -7.62
CA VAL A 77 19.50 -19.03 -6.51
C VAL A 77 20.61 -17.98 -6.66
N ASP A 78 21.84 -18.40 -7.03
CA ASP A 78 22.95 -17.48 -7.27
C ASP A 78 22.58 -16.47 -8.38
N ALA A 79 22.12 -16.96 -9.51
CA ALA A 79 21.71 -16.10 -10.62
C ALA A 79 20.52 -15.20 -10.27
N LEU A 80 19.51 -15.70 -9.53
CA LEU A 80 18.37 -14.88 -9.08
C LEU A 80 18.79 -13.84 -8.04
N SER A 81 19.78 -14.14 -7.21
CA SER A 81 20.38 -13.19 -6.26
C SER A 81 21.16 -12.10 -6.98
N ASP A 82 21.94 -12.47 -8.00
CA ASP A 82 22.67 -11.51 -8.84
C ASP A 82 21.71 -10.60 -9.63
N GLU A 83 20.56 -11.15 -10.05
CA GLU A 83 19.46 -10.39 -10.64
C GLU A 83 18.63 -9.59 -9.61
N SER A 84 19.04 -9.58 -8.34
CA SER A 84 18.35 -8.90 -7.23
C SER A 84 16.89 -9.33 -7.03
N LYS A 85 16.54 -10.56 -7.39
CA LYS A 85 15.16 -11.11 -7.23
C LYS A 85 14.93 -11.81 -5.92
N ILE A 86 15.99 -12.33 -5.29
CA ILE A 86 15.93 -13.04 -4.02
C ILE A 86 17.07 -12.64 -3.08
N TRP A 87 16.86 -12.90 -1.78
CA TRP A 87 17.87 -12.81 -0.75
C TRP A 87 18.35 -14.19 -0.33
N LYS A 88 19.65 -14.35 -0.11
CA LYS A 88 20.24 -15.49 0.59
C LYS A 88 20.33 -15.13 2.07
N ILE A 89 19.78 -15.95 2.94
CA ILE A 89 19.80 -15.75 4.39
C ILE A 89 20.87 -16.65 5.01
N SER A 90 21.41 -16.25 6.15
CA SER A 90 22.33 -17.07 6.94
C SER A 90 21.66 -18.40 7.29
N GLY A 91 22.37 -19.53 7.00
CA GLY A 91 21.79 -20.87 7.15
C GLY A 91 21.42 -21.57 5.84
N GLY A 92 21.49 -20.86 4.71
CA GLY A 92 21.24 -21.41 3.37
C GLY A 92 19.80 -21.34 2.93
N ASP A 93 18.97 -20.58 3.64
CA ASP A 93 17.62 -20.28 3.22
C ASP A 93 17.60 -19.13 2.20
N VAL A 94 16.55 -19.11 1.40
CA VAL A 94 16.30 -18.08 0.39
C VAL A 94 14.90 -17.50 0.57
N MET A 95 14.77 -16.20 0.36
CA MET A 95 13.46 -15.54 0.34
C MET A 95 13.37 -14.61 -0.87
N ILE A 96 12.16 -14.33 -1.28
CA ILE A 96 11.92 -13.37 -2.35
C ILE A 96 12.49 -11.99 -1.95
N ARG A 97 13.27 -11.39 -2.82
CA ARG A 97 13.53 -9.97 -2.73
C ARG A 97 12.34 -9.28 -3.38
N ARG A 98 11.44 -8.80 -2.56
CA ARG A 98 10.27 -8.11 -3.06
C ARG A 98 10.72 -6.81 -3.69
N HIS A 99 10.33 -6.62 -4.94
CA HIS A 99 10.42 -5.32 -5.57
C HIS A 99 9.36 -4.45 -4.90
N GLU A 100 9.81 -3.49 -4.11
CA GLU A 100 8.91 -2.42 -3.67
C GLU A 100 8.57 -1.60 -4.93
N PRO A 101 7.31 -1.56 -5.38
CA PRO A 101 6.97 -0.76 -6.54
C PRO A 101 7.21 0.72 -6.25
N THR A 102 7.81 1.43 -7.19
CA THR A 102 7.95 2.88 -7.11
C THR A 102 6.56 3.54 -7.07
N TRP A 103 6.48 4.76 -6.59
CA TRP A 103 5.21 5.48 -6.58
C TRP A 103 4.65 5.70 -8.00
N HIS A 104 5.50 5.83 -9.02
CA HIS A 104 5.09 5.89 -10.43
C HIS A 104 4.46 4.58 -10.91
N GLU A 105 5.03 3.43 -10.57
CA GLU A 105 4.42 2.13 -10.89
C GLU A 105 3.09 1.94 -10.18
N LYS A 106 3.02 2.33 -8.89
CA LYS A 106 1.76 2.30 -8.12
C LYS A 106 0.70 3.24 -8.70
N GLU A 107 1.09 4.35 -9.30
CA GLU A 107 0.14 5.28 -9.92
C GLU A 107 -0.62 4.64 -11.07
N GLN A 108 -0.01 3.73 -11.82
CA GLN A 108 -0.62 3.04 -12.97
C GLN A 108 -1.57 1.88 -12.58
N CYS A 109 -1.71 1.57 -11.27
CA CYS A 109 -2.54 0.50 -10.79
C CYS A 109 -3.81 1.02 -10.11
N GLU A 110 -4.91 0.26 -10.18
CA GLU A 110 -6.15 0.48 -9.39
C GLU A 110 -6.74 1.91 -9.50
N HIS A 111 -6.68 2.54 -10.68
CA HIS A 111 -7.16 3.91 -10.89
C HIS A 111 -8.62 4.12 -10.50
N VAL A 112 -9.50 3.16 -10.85
CA VAL A 112 -10.94 3.25 -10.58
C VAL A 112 -11.19 3.20 -9.08
N SER A 113 -10.56 2.27 -8.38
CA SER A 113 -10.67 2.13 -6.93
C SER A 113 -10.16 3.37 -6.21
N LYS A 114 -9.00 3.90 -6.62
CA LYS A 114 -8.43 5.11 -6.04
C LYS A 114 -9.30 6.34 -6.26
N ALA A 115 -9.84 6.51 -7.48
CA ALA A 115 -10.74 7.62 -7.79
C ALA A 115 -12.02 7.56 -6.94
N ALA A 116 -12.64 6.38 -6.82
CA ALA A 116 -13.84 6.21 -6.00
C ALA A 116 -13.59 6.49 -4.52
N MET A 117 -12.50 5.96 -3.95
CA MET A 117 -12.11 6.24 -2.56
C MET A 117 -11.84 7.73 -2.33
N ALA A 118 -11.16 8.38 -3.28
CA ALA A 118 -10.85 9.81 -3.21
C ALA A 118 -12.13 10.66 -3.27
N THR A 119 -13.07 10.35 -4.17
CA THR A 119 -14.35 11.05 -4.26
C THR A 119 -15.13 10.92 -2.97
N TYR A 120 -15.28 9.71 -2.44
CA TYR A 120 -15.97 9.49 -1.18
C TYR A 120 -15.32 10.28 -0.04
N ALA A 121 -13.99 10.23 0.07
CA ALA A 121 -13.26 10.92 1.12
C ALA A 121 -13.42 12.44 1.03
N ALA A 122 -13.34 13.00 -0.18
CA ALA A 122 -13.52 14.44 -0.40
C ALA A 122 -14.93 14.94 -0.05
N GLU A 123 -15.97 14.13 -0.33
CA GLU A 123 -17.37 14.50 -0.14
C GLU A 123 -17.87 14.28 1.29
N HIS A 124 -17.32 13.29 2.01
CA HIS A 124 -17.91 12.84 3.28
C HIS A 124 -16.98 12.92 4.49
N LEU A 125 -15.67 13.08 4.28
CA LEU A 125 -14.67 12.98 5.35
C LEU A 125 -13.80 14.24 5.51
N VAL A 126 -14.04 15.28 4.69
CA VAL A 126 -13.33 16.56 4.74
C VAL A 126 -14.33 17.69 4.85
N ASN A 127 -14.26 18.45 5.95
CA ASN A 127 -15.15 19.56 6.23
C ASN A 127 -14.50 20.92 5.89
N GLU A 128 -15.32 21.95 5.83
CA GLU A 128 -14.85 23.33 5.73
C GLU A 128 -13.98 23.69 6.94
N GLY A 129 -12.88 24.36 6.72
CA GLY A 129 -11.92 24.80 7.74
C GLY A 129 -10.94 23.72 8.19
N ASP A 130 -11.04 22.47 7.69
CA ASP A 130 -10.16 21.38 8.14
C ASP A 130 -8.70 21.62 7.75
N LEU A 131 -7.80 21.24 8.65
CA LEU A 131 -6.40 20.95 8.38
C LEU A 131 -6.28 19.46 8.03
N VAL A 132 -6.08 19.15 6.74
CA VAL A 132 -6.10 17.81 6.19
C VAL A 132 -4.69 17.31 5.91
N LEU A 133 -4.23 16.30 6.66
CA LEU A 133 -2.96 15.62 6.37
C LEU A 133 -3.16 14.56 5.28
N LEU A 134 -2.41 14.69 4.21
CA LEU A 134 -2.30 13.68 3.17
C LEU A 134 -0.90 13.04 3.22
N ASP A 135 -0.83 11.77 3.61
CA ASP A 135 0.39 10.95 3.54
C ASP A 135 0.86 10.78 2.10
N SER A 136 2.09 10.36 1.90
CA SER A 136 2.61 10.02 0.58
C SER A 136 1.89 8.82 -0.04
N GLY A 137 1.64 8.87 -1.33
CA GLY A 137 1.09 7.73 -2.07
C GLY A 137 0.12 8.16 -3.17
N THR A 138 -0.22 7.21 -4.02
CA THR A 138 -1.06 7.49 -5.20
C THR A 138 -2.55 7.59 -4.86
N SER A 139 -3.01 6.90 -3.82
CA SER A 139 -4.40 7.04 -3.32
C SER A 139 -4.62 8.40 -2.66
N THR A 140 -3.68 8.85 -1.83
CA THR A 140 -3.74 10.16 -1.19
C THR A 140 -3.52 11.30 -2.18
N ALA A 141 -2.70 11.10 -3.23
CA ALA A 141 -2.56 12.04 -4.34
C ALA A 141 -3.86 12.16 -5.15
N ALA A 142 -4.61 11.07 -5.36
CA ALA A 142 -5.92 11.13 -5.99
C ALA A 142 -6.91 11.99 -5.19
N LEU A 143 -6.91 11.86 -3.86
CA LEU A 143 -7.68 12.74 -2.98
C LEU A 143 -7.16 14.18 -3.04
N GLY A 144 -5.85 14.39 -3.02
CA GLY A 144 -5.23 15.71 -3.14
C GLY A 144 -5.66 16.46 -4.39
N ARG A 145 -5.77 15.78 -5.54
CA ARG A 145 -6.29 16.39 -6.80
C ARG A 145 -7.71 16.95 -6.63
N LEU A 146 -8.60 16.23 -5.95
CA LEU A 146 -9.96 16.71 -5.70
C LEU A 146 -10.00 17.85 -4.70
N LEU A 147 -9.13 17.82 -3.69
CA LEU A 147 -9.05 18.86 -2.66
C LEU A 147 -8.27 20.11 -3.10
N SER A 148 -7.49 20.03 -4.18
CA SER A 148 -6.60 21.10 -4.62
C SER A 148 -7.32 22.44 -4.93
N THR A 149 -8.60 22.40 -5.26
CA THR A 149 -9.42 23.58 -5.57
C THR A 149 -10.26 24.07 -4.38
N ARG A 150 -10.15 23.43 -3.21
CA ARG A 150 -10.83 23.79 -1.98
C ARG A 150 -10.06 24.89 -1.26
N ASP A 151 -10.45 26.14 -1.39
CA ASP A 151 -9.81 27.31 -0.75
C ASP A 151 -10.22 27.48 0.73
N ASP A 152 -11.20 26.70 1.16
CA ASP A 152 -11.73 26.64 2.53
C ASP A 152 -10.98 25.68 3.46
N ILE A 153 -9.95 24.96 2.98
CA ILE A 153 -9.16 24.02 3.78
C ILE A 153 -7.65 24.30 3.68
N THR A 154 -6.90 23.71 4.59
CA THR A 154 -5.43 23.64 4.52
C THR A 154 -4.97 22.20 4.33
N ILE A 155 -4.17 21.93 3.29
CA ILE A 155 -3.61 20.61 3.01
C ILE A 155 -2.19 20.52 3.55
N LEU A 156 -1.97 19.58 4.48
CA LEU A 156 -0.65 19.27 5.01
C LEU A 156 -0.07 18.07 4.23
N VAL A 157 1.02 18.32 3.50
CA VAL A 157 1.58 17.38 2.53
C VAL A 157 2.68 16.51 3.14
N GLY A 158 2.51 15.19 3.11
CA GLY A 158 3.46 14.18 3.57
C GLY A 158 4.35 13.56 2.46
N GLY A 159 4.21 13.98 1.20
CA GLY A 159 5.01 13.43 0.11
C GLY A 159 4.88 14.11 -1.23
N LEU A 160 5.84 13.79 -2.12
CA LEU A 160 5.98 14.41 -3.44
C LEU A 160 4.77 14.19 -4.35
N SER A 161 4.19 12.99 -4.35
CA SER A 161 3.02 12.66 -5.16
C SER A 161 1.81 13.54 -4.83
N VAL A 162 1.61 13.83 -3.55
CA VAL A 162 0.55 14.74 -3.08
C VAL A 162 0.91 16.18 -3.41
N LEU A 163 2.17 16.59 -3.19
CA LEU A 163 2.61 17.96 -3.51
C LEU A 163 2.36 18.29 -4.98
N GLN A 164 2.72 17.36 -5.88
CA GLN A 164 2.44 17.52 -7.32
C GLN A 164 0.94 17.60 -7.64
N ALA A 165 0.13 16.83 -6.89
CA ALA A 165 -1.32 16.82 -7.10
C ALA A 165 -2.02 18.12 -6.69
N VAL A 166 -1.45 18.88 -5.74
CA VAL A 166 -2.06 20.10 -5.18
C VAL A 166 -1.38 21.39 -5.60
N ALA A 167 -0.20 21.34 -6.23
CA ALA A 167 0.67 22.50 -6.48
C ALA A 167 0.06 23.58 -7.38
N GLU A 168 -0.85 23.20 -8.28
CA GLU A 168 -1.50 24.14 -9.23
C GLU A 168 -2.91 24.55 -8.78
N GLY A 169 -3.33 24.11 -7.61
CA GLY A 169 -4.66 24.40 -7.07
C GLY A 169 -4.72 25.72 -6.29
N THR A 170 -5.89 25.98 -5.69
CA THR A 170 -6.16 27.19 -4.88
C THR A 170 -6.18 26.91 -3.38
N ALA A 171 -6.15 25.65 -2.97
CA ALA A 171 -6.09 25.25 -1.57
C ALA A 171 -4.84 25.82 -0.88
N ASN A 172 -4.95 26.14 0.40
CA ASN A 172 -3.76 26.48 1.19
C ASN A 172 -2.92 25.21 1.43
N VAL A 173 -1.62 25.26 1.09
CA VAL A 173 -0.73 24.08 1.14
C VAL A 173 0.42 24.32 2.10
N MET A 174 0.58 23.40 3.03
CA MET A 174 1.73 23.30 3.93
C MET A 174 2.48 22.01 3.65
N VAL A 175 3.81 22.06 3.57
CA VAL A 175 4.66 20.87 3.39
C VAL A 175 5.31 20.52 4.72
N LEU A 176 5.15 19.28 5.16
CA LEU A 176 5.74 18.79 6.43
C LEU A 176 7.27 18.94 6.47
N GLY A 177 7.93 18.87 5.29
CA GLY A 177 9.38 18.84 5.21
C GLY A 177 9.96 17.48 5.54
N GLY A 178 11.28 17.40 5.66
CA GLY A 178 12.00 16.16 5.90
C GLY A 178 12.86 15.73 4.73
N ALA A 179 13.41 14.52 4.79
CA ALA A 179 14.19 13.92 3.72
C ALA A 179 13.28 13.24 2.69
N LEU A 180 13.49 13.56 1.41
CA LEU A 180 12.75 12.90 0.32
C LEU A 180 13.30 11.49 0.07
N ARG A 181 12.46 10.49 0.28
CA ARG A 181 12.74 9.13 -0.16
C ARG A 181 12.34 8.99 -1.62
N GLN A 182 13.34 8.93 -2.52
CA GLN A 182 13.14 8.91 -3.98
C GLN A 182 12.19 7.80 -4.46
N HIS A 183 12.27 6.63 -3.84
CA HIS A 183 11.52 5.45 -4.26
C HIS A 183 10.01 5.59 -4.06
N SER A 184 9.59 6.07 -2.89
CA SER A 184 8.17 6.23 -2.51
C SER A 184 7.65 7.65 -2.66
N GLY A 185 8.54 8.63 -2.84
CA GLY A 185 8.17 10.05 -2.80
C GLY A 185 7.79 10.56 -1.41
N SER A 186 8.02 9.79 -0.35
CA SER A 186 7.67 10.19 1.02
C SER A 186 8.65 11.22 1.59
N LEU A 187 8.14 12.14 2.40
CA LEU A 187 8.92 13.05 3.22
C LEU A 187 9.02 12.46 4.63
N LEU A 188 10.20 11.99 5.01
CA LEU A 188 10.43 11.23 6.23
C LEU A 188 11.60 11.81 7.06
N GLY A 189 11.85 11.19 8.19
CA GLY A 189 12.96 11.50 9.07
C GLY A 189 12.63 12.50 10.18
N PRO A 190 13.63 12.90 10.99
CA PRO A 190 13.42 13.63 12.24
C PRO A 190 12.68 14.95 12.07
N TRP A 191 12.89 15.67 10.96
CA TRP A 191 12.22 16.95 10.70
C TRP A 191 10.73 16.74 10.41
N ALA A 192 10.39 15.79 9.55
CA ALA A 192 8.99 15.45 9.27
C ALA A 192 8.27 15.03 10.57
N SER A 193 8.86 14.12 11.34
CA SER A 193 8.30 13.65 12.61
C SER A 193 8.18 14.76 13.66
N SER A 194 9.17 15.66 13.76
CA SER A 194 9.13 16.79 14.69
C SER A 194 8.02 17.77 14.34
N ASN A 195 7.89 18.13 13.06
CA ASN A 195 6.84 19.02 12.60
C ASN A 195 5.45 18.40 12.81
N LEU A 196 5.30 17.12 12.48
CA LEU A 196 4.05 16.40 12.68
C LEU A 196 3.63 16.36 14.16
N ARG A 197 4.56 16.13 15.09
CA ARG A 197 4.28 16.15 16.54
C ARG A 197 3.79 17.51 17.04
N SER A 198 4.10 18.60 16.35
CA SER A 198 3.67 19.95 16.72
C SER A 198 2.32 20.35 16.13
N ILE A 199 1.71 19.47 15.32
CA ILE A 199 0.48 19.76 14.58
C ILE A 199 -0.60 18.76 15.03
N THR A 200 -1.86 19.17 15.00
CA THR A 200 -3.01 18.30 15.19
C THR A 200 -3.93 18.45 13.99
N PRO A 201 -3.82 17.61 12.97
CA PRO A 201 -4.73 17.62 11.82
C PRO A 201 -6.16 17.30 12.25
N ASP A 202 -7.15 17.88 11.59
CA ASP A 202 -8.57 17.52 11.79
C ASP A 202 -8.84 16.16 11.13
N ALA A 203 -8.31 15.94 9.94
CA ALA A 203 -8.37 14.65 9.27
C ALA A 203 -6.98 14.25 8.74
N ALA A 204 -6.64 12.96 8.84
CA ALA A 204 -5.45 12.38 8.22
C ALA A 204 -5.84 11.23 7.29
N PHE A 205 -5.33 11.26 6.08
CA PHE A 205 -5.51 10.19 5.09
C PHE A 205 -4.18 9.50 4.83
N ILE A 206 -4.14 8.20 5.11
CA ILE A 206 -2.92 7.40 5.11
C ILE A 206 -2.97 6.39 3.96
N GLY A 207 -1.94 6.41 3.13
CA GLY A 207 -1.71 5.37 2.13
C GLY A 207 -1.08 4.12 2.76
N CYS A 208 -1.25 2.95 2.14
CA CYS A 208 -0.61 1.72 2.58
C CYS A 208 -0.17 0.85 1.40
N ASP A 209 0.77 -0.03 1.64
CA ASP A 209 1.15 -1.11 0.71
C ASP A 209 0.40 -2.39 1.01
N ALA A 210 0.12 -2.66 2.28
CA ALA A 210 -0.82 -3.66 2.75
C ALA A 210 -1.37 -3.24 4.11
N VAL A 211 -2.55 -3.71 4.46
CA VAL A 211 -3.19 -3.52 5.76
C VAL A 211 -3.74 -4.84 6.28
N SER A 212 -3.46 -5.13 7.55
CA SER A 212 -3.90 -6.30 8.30
C SER A 212 -4.63 -5.85 9.56
N ALA A 213 -5.72 -6.52 9.90
CA ALA A 213 -6.48 -6.24 11.12
C ALA A 213 -5.71 -6.59 12.40
N THR A 214 -4.73 -7.48 12.32
CA THR A 214 -3.92 -7.93 13.46
C THR A 214 -2.61 -7.18 13.58
N ASP A 215 -1.95 -6.91 12.43
CA ASP A 215 -0.58 -6.42 12.41
C ASP A 215 -0.49 -4.91 12.12
N GLY A 216 -1.51 -4.34 11.47
CA GLY A 216 -1.56 -2.93 11.14
C GLY A 216 -1.22 -2.60 9.69
N LEU A 217 -0.52 -1.49 9.45
CA LEU A 217 -0.05 -1.06 8.14
C LEU A 217 1.34 -1.59 7.85
N ASN A 218 1.48 -2.33 6.76
CA ASN A 218 2.77 -2.87 6.34
C ASN A 218 3.64 -1.79 5.71
N CYS A 219 4.89 -1.70 6.13
CA CYS A 219 5.81 -0.62 5.78
C CYS A 219 7.20 -1.16 5.42
N PRO A 220 7.87 -0.58 4.40
CA PRO A 220 9.22 -1.00 4.00
C PRO A 220 10.31 -0.45 4.92
N LEU A 221 10.05 0.60 5.69
CA LEU A 221 11.01 1.28 6.55
C LEU A 221 10.43 1.59 7.92
N LEU A 222 11.30 1.62 8.92
CA LEU A 222 10.91 1.98 10.29
C LEU A 222 10.46 3.44 10.40
N GLU A 223 11.08 4.36 9.68
CA GLU A 223 10.67 5.76 9.62
C GLU A 223 9.25 5.93 9.04
N SER A 224 8.85 5.05 8.12
CA SER A 224 7.47 5.03 7.60
C SER A 224 6.49 4.53 8.65
N VAL A 225 6.89 3.57 9.50
CA VAL A 225 6.08 3.11 10.63
C VAL A 225 5.84 4.25 11.61
N GLU A 226 6.91 4.93 12.03
CA GLU A 226 6.85 6.06 12.96
C GLU A 226 5.95 7.17 12.42
N PHE A 227 6.16 7.57 11.16
CA PHE A 227 5.38 8.63 10.52
C PHE A 227 3.89 8.28 10.45
N LYS A 228 3.53 7.11 9.95
CA LYS A 228 2.13 6.70 9.79
C LYS A 228 1.41 6.56 11.13
N HIS A 229 2.06 5.94 12.10
CA HIS A 229 1.51 5.81 13.45
C HIS A 229 1.28 7.18 14.10
N GLU A 230 2.27 8.07 14.04
CA GLU A 230 2.16 9.44 14.56
C GLU A 230 1.04 10.20 13.86
N ALA A 231 0.96 10.14 12.53
CA ALA A 231 -0.07 10.81 11.74
C ALA A 231 -1.47 10.37 12.14
N MET A 232 -1.70 9.06 12.26
CA MET A 232 -2.99 8.51 12.69
C MET A 232 -3.33 8.88 14.14
N THR A 233 -2.33 8.89 15.02
CA THR A 233 -2.53 9.18 16.45
C THR A 233 -2.80 10.67 16.71
N ARG A 234 -2.15 11.56 15.96
CA ARG A 234 -2.24 13.02 16.14
C ARG A 234 -3.51 13.60 15.56
N ALA A 235 -4.02 13.06 14.49
CA ALA A 235 -5.23 13.55 13.86
C ALA A 235 -6.47 13.33 14.72
N ARG A 236 -7.46 14.22 14.63
CA ARG A 236 -8.77 14.06 15.30
C ARG A 236 -9.53 12.87 14.71
N THR A 237 -9.45 12.72 13.38
CA THR A 237 -9.94 11.57 12.64
C THR A 237 -8.85 11.06 11.70
N SER A 238 -8.74 9.74 11.52
CA SER A 238 -7.75 9.16 10.60
C SER A 238 -8.37 8.08 9.74
N TRP A 239 -7.95 8.02 8.48
CA TRP A 239 -8.51 7.15 7.47
C TRP A 239 -7.41 6.49 6.63
N ILE A 240 -7.49 5.19 6.47
CA ILE A 240 -6.60 4.42 5.60
C ILE A 240 -7.29 4.28 4.24
N LEU A 241 -6.63 4.73 3.17
CA LEU A 241 -7.11 4.54 1.81
C LEU A 241 -6.50 3.25 1.25
N ALA A 242 -7.26 2.17 1.25
CA ALA A 242 -6.80 0.85 0.83
C ALA A 242 -7.71 0.26 -0.24
N ASP A 243 -7.22 0.14 -1.46
CA ASP A 243 -7.91 -0.65 -2.47
C ASP A 243 -7.98 -2.14 -2.06
N PRO A 244 -8.92 -2.94 -2.61
CA PRO A 244 -9.12 -4.32 -2.18
C PRO A 244 -7.89 -5.21 -2.25
N THR A 245 -6.92 -4.92 -3.14
CA THR A 245 -5.71 -5.73 -3.30
C THR A 245 -4.74 -5.58 -2.13
N LYS A 246 -4.90 -4.52 -1.35
CA LYS A 246 -4.04 -4.18 -0.19
C LYS A 246 -4.58 -4.67 1.14
N ILE A 247 -5.82 -5.11 1.20
CA ILE A 247 -6.42 -5.67 2.41
C ILE A 247 -6.01 -7.14 2.51
N LEU A 248 -4.94 -7.39 3.23
CA LEU A 248 -4.24 -8.67 3.29
C LEU A 248 -4.20 -9.19 4.73
N THR A 249 -4.04 -10.50 4.85
CA THR A 249 -3.74 -11.15 6.15
C THR A 249 -2.24 -11.19 6.45
N THR A 250 -1.40 -11.04 5.42
CA THR A 250 0.07 -11.06 5.55
C THR A 250 0.67 -9.97 4.67
N GLY A 251 1.58 -9.19 5.21
CA GLY A 251 2.30 -8.17 4.47
C GLY A 251 3.59 -8.69 3.83
N SER A 252 4.13 -7.86 2.96
CA SER A 252 5.36 -8.17 2.22
C SER A 252 6.60 -7.52 2.81
N GLU A 253 6.40 -6.48 3.56
CA GLU A 253 7.47 -5.66 4.09
C GLU A 253 7.78 -6.04 5.55
N PRO A 254 8.99 -5.73 6.06
CA PRO A 254 9.41 -6.23 7.36
C PRO A 254 8.77 -5.52 8.56
N TYR A 255 8.18 -4.34 8.37
CA TYR A 255 7.73 -3.52 9.48
C TYR A 255 6.21 -3.28 9.43
N TRP A 256 5.62 -3.06 10.60
CA TRP A 256 4.20 -2.83 10.75
C TRP A 256 3.94 -1.62 11.65
N ALA A 257 3.15 -0.67 11.16
CA ALA A 257 2.63 0.43 11.96
C ALA A 257 1.31 0.02 12.59
N SER A 258 1.25 0.06 13.91
CA SER A 258 -0.01 -0.21 14.62
C SER A 258 -1.06 0.84 14.25
N ILE A 259 -2.30 0.38 14.08
CA ILE A 259 -3.45 1.23 13.78
C ILE A 259 -4.10 1.65 15.10
N PRO A 260 -4.17 2.95 15.41
CA PRO A 260 -4.86 3.42 16.60
C PRO A 260 -6.37 3.11 16.53
N PRO A 261 -7.03 2.87 17.69
CA PRO A 261 -8.50 2.83 17.75
C PRO A 261 -9.10 4.11 17.15
N ARG A 262 -10.22 4.00 16.44
CA ARG A 262 -10.91 5.05 15.69
C ARG A 262 -10.29 5.43 14.33
N THR A 263 -9.28 4.70 13.85
CA THR A 263 -8.84 4.82 12.48
C THR A 263 -9.78 4.04 11.58
N GLY A 264 -10.42 4.70 10.62
CA GLY A 264 -11.31 4.08 9.65
C GLY A 264 -10.54 3.58 8.41
N ILE A 265 -11.20 2.72 7.63
CA ILE A 265 -10.72 2.28 6.31
C ILE A 265 -11.72 2.72 5.25
N VAL A 266 -11.22 3.40 4.23
CA VAL A 266 -11.96 3.68 3.00
C VAL A 266 -11.50 2.69 1.93
N THR A 267 -12.43 1.89 1.42
CA THR A 267 -12.18 0.90 0.37
C THR A 267 -13.38 0.79 -0.56
N VAL A 268 -13.20 0.11 -1.68
CA VAL A 268 -14.30 -0.22 -2.60
C VAL A 268 -14.78 -1.63 -2.36
N GLN A 269 -16.10 -1.85 -2.44
CA GLN A 269 -16.66 -3.18 -2.30
C GLN A 269 -16.29 -4.04 -3.51
N SER A 270 -15.79 -5.23 -3.26
CA SER A 270 -15.59 -6.27 -4.27
C SER A 270 -16.60 -7.39 -4.03
N SER A 271 -17.03 -8.06 -5.09
CA SER A 271 -17.83 -9.29 -5.00
C SER A 271 -17.07 -10.47 -4.39
N ASN A 272 -15.81 -10.29 -4.02
CA ASN A 272 -14.96 -11.31 -3.42
C ASN A 272 -15.37 -11.55 -1.96
N SER A 273 -15.83 -12.77 -1.65
CA SER A 273 -16.20 -13.20 -0.28
C SER A 273 -15.01 -13.11 0.70
N GLU A 274 -13.78 -13.33 0.22
CA GLU A 274 -12.55 -13.22 1.00
C GLU A 274 -12.30 -11.79 1.51
N LEU A 275 -12.61 -10.77 0.69
CA LEU A 275 -12.51 -9.38 1.11
C LEU A 275 -13.51 -9.06 2.24
N SER A 276 -14.75 -9.57 2.12
CA SER A 276 -15.76 -9.37 3.15
C SER A 276 -15.36 -10.00 4.49
N GLU A 277 -14.70 -11.16 4.45
CA GLU A 277 -14.17 -11.80 5.66
C GLU A 277 -13.02 -11.00 6.29
N LYS A 278 -12.09 -10.52 5.47
CA LYS A 278 -10.96 -9.67 5.91
C LYS A 278 -11.46 -8.37 6.53
N LEU A 279 -12.43 -7.68 5.92
CA LEU A 279 -13.06 -6.49 6.48
C LEU A 279 -13.81 -6.79 7.78
N GLY A 280 -14.48 -7.95 7.88
CA GLY A 280 -15.08 -8.42 9.12
C GLY A 280 -14.06 -8.62 10.25
N ALA A 281 -12.79 -8.93 9.93
CA ALA A 281 -11.72 -9.00 10.92
C ALA A 281 -11.36 -7.61 11.48
N PHE A 282 -11.33 -6.56 10.66
CA PHE A 282 -11.15 -5.18 11.13
C PHE A 282 -12.24 -4.75 12.11
N ARG A 283 -13.51 -5.03 11.80
CA ARG A 283 -14.62 -4.74 12.70
C ARG A 283 -14.49 -5.43 14.06
N ARG A 284 -13.99 -6.66 14.10
CA ARG A 284 -13.79 -7.42 15.35
C ARG A 284 -12.59 -6.92 16.15
N SER A 285 -11.57 -6.35 15.51
CA SER A 285 -10.39 -5.79 16.18
C SER A 285 -10.63 -4.38 16.76
N GLY A 286 -11.80 -3.81 16.54
CA GLY A 286 -12.17 -2.49 17.10
C GLY A 286 -11.69 -1.31 16.26
N HIS A 287 -11.34 -1.57 14.98
CA HIS A 287 -10.97 -0.57 13.98
C HIS A 287 -12.11 -0.28 13.03
#